data_43612a05b722e7ffd50fc3b045b15485
#
_entry.id   43612a05b722e7ffd50fc3b045b15485
#
_cell.length_a   1.000
_cell.length_b   1.000
_cell.length_c   1.000
_cell.angle_alpha   90.00
_cell.angle_beta   90.00
_cell.angle_gamma   90.00
#
_symmetry.space_group_name_H-M   'P 1'
#
loop_
_entity.id
_entity.type
_entity.pdbx_description
1 polymer ?
#
loop_
_entity_poly.entity_id
_entity_poly.type
_entity_poly.pdbx_seq_one_letter_code
_entity_poly.pdbx_strand_id
1 'polypeptide(L)'
;MNHDDWLSGQLKDDAFAAHYLTQAAQDLEPAVFTAALRHVIDARGGLAKVADAGKLSRQSLYKAFPVTGKGNPTAKTMFAALRASGLQLTFKAA
;
A
#
# COMPACT_ATOMS: atom_id res chain seq x y z
N MET A 1 -11.45 -16.97 12.17
CA MET A 1 -10.82 -15.91 11.36
C MET A 1 -10.11 -14.95 12.29
N ASN A 2 -8.83 -14.68 12.02
CA ASN A 2 -8.08 -13.72 12.83
C ASN A 2 -8.21 -12.30 12.26
N HIS A 3 -7.64 -11.32 12.97
CA HIS A 3 -7.71 -9.91 12.57
C HIS A 3 -7.08 -9.68 11.18
N ASP A 4 -5.94 -10.32 10.91
CA ASP A 4 -5.22 -10.14 9.64
C ASP A 4 -6.03 -10.67 8.45
N ASP A 5 -6.69 -11.81 8.62
CA ASP A 5 -7.54 -12.38 7.57
C ASP A 5 -8.76 -11.49 7.31
N TRP A 6 -9.37 -10.97 8.37
CA TRP A 6 -10.49 -10.05 8.26
C TRP A 6 -10.06 -8.78 7.51
N LEU A 7 -8.95 -8.17 7.93
CA LEU A 7 -8.44 -6.94 7.31
C LEU A 7 -8.12 -7.16 5.85
N SER A 8 -7.42 -8.25 5.52
CA SER A 8 -7.08 -8.57 4.13
C SER A 8 -8.34 -8.68 3.27
N GLY A 9 -9.40 -9.29 3.78
CA GLY A 9 -10.68 -9.37 3.08
C GLY A 9 -11.30 -8.01 2.85
N GLN A 10 -11.29 -7.14 3.86
CA GLN A 10 -11.85 -5.79 3.76
C GLN A 10 -11.06 -4.92 2.78
N LEU A 11 -9.75 -5.08 2.71
CA LEU A 11 -8.89 -4.27 1.84
C LEU A 11 -9.06 -4.58 0.35
N LYS A 12 -9.80 -5.62 0.00
CA LYS A 12 -10.20 -5.89 -1.39
C LYS A 12 -11.30 -4.94 -1.85
N ASP A 13 -12.03 -4.34 -0.93
CA ASP A 13 -13.05 -3.34 -1.23
C ASP A 13 -12.37 -1.98 -1.43
N ASP A 14 -12.67 -1.32 -2.56
CA ASP A 14 -12.01 -0.06 -2.94
C ASP A 14 -12.25 1.05 -1.93
N ALA A 15 -13.49 1.22 -1.47
CA ALA A 15 -13.84 2.27 -0.51
C ALA A 15 -13.14 2.04 0.83
N PHE A 16 -13.09 0.79 1.29
CA PHE A 16 -12.41 0.46 2.53
C PHE A 16 -10.91 0.73 2.44
N ALA A 17 -10.28 0.28 1.34
CA ALA A 17 -8.84 0.49 1.12
C ALA A 17 -8.49 1.97 1.07
N ALA A 18 -9.29 2.77 0.35
CA ALA A 18 -9.08 4.20 0.25
C ALA A 18 -9.18 4.89 1.63
N HIS A 19 -10.19 4.52 2.43
CA HIS A 19 -10.35 5.06 3.78
C HIS A 19 -9.19 4.65 4.70
N TYR A 20 -8.79 3.38 4.62
CA TYR A 20 -7.70 2.83 5.42
C TYR A 20 -6.39 3.60 5.17
N LEU A 21 -6.06 3.83 3.90
CA LEU A 21 -4.85 4.57 3.54
C LEU A 21 -4.96 6.05 3.92
N THR A 22 -6.13 6.65 3.78
CA THR A 22 -6.36 8.05 4.17
C THR A 22 -6.11 8.23 5.67
N GLN A 23 -6.60 7.30 6.49
CA GLN A 23 -6.36 7.34 7.93
C GLN A 23 -4.88 7.16 8.26
N ALA A 24 -4.21 6.22 7.59
CA ALA A 24 -2.78 5.98 7.81
C ALA A 24 -1.93 7.19 7.41
N ALA A 25 -2.33 7.91 6.36
CA ALA A 25 -1.62 9.09 5.89
C ALA A 25 -1.70 10.28 6.86
N GLN A 26 -2.64 10.26 7.78
CA GLN A 26 -2.78 11.31 8.79
C GLN A 26 -1.82 11.12 9.99
N ASP A 27 -1.18 9.98 10.08
CA ASP A 27 -0.21 9.73 11.14
C ASP A 27 1.06 10.54 10.90
N LEU A 28 1.67 11.01 11.98
CA LEU A 28 2.91 11.80 11.90
C LEU A 28 4.11 10.94 11.51
N GLU A 29 4.02 9.63 11.70
CA GLU A 29 5.10 8.71 11.37
C GLU A 29 4.89 8.13 9.98
N PRO A 30 5.74 8.47 8.98
CA PRO A 30 5.56 7.97 7.62
C PRO A 30 5.56 6.45 7.48
N ALA A 31 6.21 5.75 8.41
CA ALA A 31 6.26 4.29 8.39
C ALA A 31 4.86 3.67 8.57
N VAL A 32 3.93 4.37 9.21
CA VAL A 32 2.54 3.90 9.37
C VAL A 32 1.87 3.81 8.00
N PHE A 33 2.03 4.83 7.16
CA PHE A 33 1.47 4.82 5.82
C PHE A 33 2.12 3.74 4.95
N THR A 34 3.44 3.61 5.01
CA THR A 34 4.17 2.59 4.24
C THR A 34 3.71 1.18 4.62
N ALA A 35 3.53 0.92 5.91
CA ALA A 35 3.03 -0.37 6.39
C ALA A 35 1.59 -0.62 5.94
N ALA A 36 0.74 0.41 5.99
CA ALA A 36 -0.64 0.29 5.54
C ALA A 36 -0.72 0.00 4.04
N LEU A 37 0.12 0.65 3.25
CA LEU A 37 0.17 0.39 1.80
C LEU A 37 0.63 -1.05 1.52
N ARG A 38 1.57 -1.58 2.29
CA ARG A 38 1.97 -2.98 2.16
C ARG A 38 0.79 -3.93 2.41
N HIS A 39 -0.03 -3.63 3.42
CA HIS A 39 -1.24 -4.43 3.70
C HIS A 39 -2.21 -4.41 2.52
N VAL A 40 -2.40 -3.26 1.90
CA VAL A 40 -3.26 -3.11 0.73
C VAL A 40 -2.69 -3.90 -0.45
N ILE A 41 -1.40 -3.80 -0.70
CA ILE A 41 -0.72 -4.54 -1.77
C ILE A 41 -0.90 -6.05 -1.56
N ASP A 42 -0.67 -6.52 -0.34
CA ASP A 42 -0.81 -7.95 -0.02
C ASP A 42 -2.24 -8.45 -0.24
N ALA A 43 -3.23 -7.64 0.10
CA ALA A 43 -4.64 -7.99 -0.09
C ALA A 43 -5.06 -7.99 -1.56
N ARG A 44 -4.38 -7.23 -2.40
CA ARG A 44 -4.76 -7.00 -3.80
C ARG A 44 -3.85 -7.71 -4.81
N GLY A 45 -3.27 -8.82 -4.40
CA GLY A 45 -2.52 -9.69 -5.29
C GLY A 45 -1.06 -9.86 -4.95
N GLY A 46 -0.52 -9.08 -4.02
CA GLY A 46 0.85 -9.19 -3.56
C GLY A 46 1.84 -8.34 -4.35
N LEU A 47 3.05 -8.23 -3.81
CA LEU A 47 4.10 -7.37 -4.38
C LEU A 47 4.45 -7.73 -5.81
N ALA A 48 4.56 -9.03 -6.12
CA ALA A 48 4.95 -9.45 -7.47
C ALA A 48 3.92 -9.01 -8.51
N LYS A 49 2.63 -9.17 -8.20
CA LYS A 49 1.55 -8.77 -9.11
C LYS A 49 1.53 -7.26 -9.30
N VAL A 50 1.69 -6.51 -8.21
CA VAL A 50 1.71 -5.04 -8.26
C VAL A 50 2.94 -4.54 -9.03
N ALA A 51 4.10 -5.18 -8.84
CA ALA A 51 5.30 -4.84 -9.58
C ALA A 51 5.08 -5.01 -11.09
N ASP A 52 4.52 -6.14 -11.50
CA ASP A 52 4.26 -6.43 -12.91
C ASP A 52 3.25 -5.43 -13.50
N ALA A 53 2.15 -5.17 -12.80
CA ALA A 53 1.12 -4.23 -13.25
C ALA A 53 1.64 -2.80 -13.34
N GLY A 54 2.50 -2.39 -12.43
CA GLY A 54 3.08 -1.05 -12.40
C GLY A 54 4.36 -0.91 -13.22
N LYS A 55 4.81 -1.98 -13.86
CA LYS A 55 6.08 -2.04 -14.58
C LYS A 55 7.26 -1.65 -13.68
N LEU A 56 7.20 -2.10 -12.44
CA LEU A 56 8.25 -1.89 -11.45
C LEU A 56 9.10 -3.14 -11.31
N SER A 57 10.36 -2.96 -10.93
CA SER A 57 11.21 -4.10 -10.57
C SER A 57 10.66 -4.76 -9.31
N ARG A 58 10.48 -6.08 -9.34
CA ARG A 58 10.07 -6.84 -8.16
C ARG A 58 11.05 -6.63 -7.01
N GLN A 59 12.34 -6.65 -7.31
CA GLN A 59 13.39 -6.45 -6.32
C GLN A 59 13.28 -5.08 -5.65
N SER A 60 13.07 -4.03 -6.44
CA SER A 60 12.89 -2.67 -5.91
C SER A 60 11.66 -2.57 -5.01
N LEU A 61 10.58 -3.24 -5.40
CA LEU A 61 9.34 -3.20 -4.63
C LEU A 61 9.48 -3.97 -3.31
N TYR A 62 10.12 -5.15 -3.32
CA TYR A 62 10.39 -5.89 -2.08
C TYR A 62 11.27 -5.10 -1.13
N LYS A 63 12.25 -4.36 -1.68
CA LYS A 63 13.14 -3.53 -0.88
C LYS A 63 12.41 -2.32 -0.28
N ALA A 64 11.49 -1.73 -1.04
CA ALA A 64 10.71 -0.57 -0.61
C ALA A 64 9.67 -0.93 0.46
N PHE A 65 9.11 -2.15 0.41
CA PHE A 65 8.05 -2.60 1.30
C PHE A 65 8.42 -3.93 1.98
N PRO A 66 9.48 -3.96 2.79
CA PRO A 66 9.86 -5.20 3.48
C PRO A 66 8.87 -5.58 4.56
N VAL A 67 8.81 -6.87 4.92
CA VAL A 67 7.92 -7.35 5.99
C VAL A 67 8.24 -6.71 7.35
N THR A 68 9.45 -6.19 7.52
CA THR A 68 9.84 -5.50 8.76
C THR A 68 9.16 -4.14 8.94
N GLY A 69 8.57 -3.59 7.87
CA GLY A 69 7.96 -2.27 7.91
C GLY A 69 8.94 -1.11 7.89
N LYS A 70 10.23 -1.38 7.67
CA LYS A 70 11.29 -0.36 7.74
C LYS A 70 11.74 0.16 6.38
N GLY A 71 10.99 -0.12 5.34
CA GLY A 71 11.29 0.38 4.01
C GLY A 71 11.02 1.87 3.89
N ASN A 72 11.69 2.50 2.93
CA ASN A 72 11.52 3.91 2.65
C ASN A 72 11.39 4.11 1.13
N PRO A 73 10.20 3.82 0.58
CA PRO A 73 10.01 3.93 -0.87
C PRO A 73 10.12 5.39 -1.33
N THR A 74 10.64 5.58 -2.54
CA THR A 74 10.63 6.91 -3.16
C THR A 74 9.19 7.27 -3.51
N ALA A 75 8.93 8.57 -3.73
CA ALA A 75 7.62 9.02 -4.17
C ALA A 75 7.21 8.34 -5.48
N LYS A 76 8.14 8.17 -6.41
CA LYS A 76 7.90 7.48 -7.68
C LYS A 76 7.40 6.06 -7.46
N THR A 77 8.08 5.29 -6.61
CA THR A 77 7.70 3.91 -6.31
C THR A 77 6.36 3.86 -5.59
N MET A 78 6.13 4.78 -4.65
CA MET A 78 4.89 4.83 -3.89
C MET A 78 3.69 5.14 -4.80
N PHE A 79 3.81 6.14 -5.68
CA PHE A 79 2.74 6.50 -6.60
C PHE A 79 2.44 5.38 -7.59
N ALA A 80 3.50 4.72 -8.10
CA ALA A 80 3.33 3.60 -9.01
C ALA A 80 2.64 2.42 -8.33
N ALA A 81 3.01 2.13 -7.09
CA ALA A 81 2.40 1.04 -6.32
C ALA A 81 0.92 1.32 -6.03
N LEU A 82 0.57 2.56 -5.68
CA LEU A 82 -0.82 2.97 -5.46
C LEU A 82 -1.65 2.76 -6.74
N ARG A 83 -1.15 3.25 -7.85
CA ARG A 83 -1.83 3.13 -9.13
C ARG A 83 -2.02 1.68 -9.56
N ALA A 84 -0.96 0.88 -9.41
CA ALA A 84 -1.00 -0.55 -9.75
C ALA A 84 -1.94 -1.34 -8.83
N SER A 85 -2.21 -0.82 -7.62
CA SER A 85 -3.17 -1.41 -6.69
C SER A 85 -4.61 -0.99 -6.98
N GLY A 86 -4.83 -0.14 -8.00
CA GLY A 86 -6.16 0.33 -8.37
C GLY A 86 -6.62 1.57 -7.61
N LEU A 87 -5.69 2.29 -6.98
CA LEU A 87 -6.02 3.47 -6.17
C LEU A 87 -5.31 4.70 -6.72
N GLN A 88 -5.82 5.86 -6.38
CA GLN A 88 -5.16 7.11 -6.74
C GLN A 88 -5.08 8.02 -5.53
N LEU A 89 -4.03 8.82 -5.49
CA LEU A 89 -3.81 9.79 -4.44
C LEU A 89 -4.54 11.08 -4.78
N THR A 90 -5.35 11.56 -3.84
CA THR A 90 -6.01 12.85 -3.97
C THR A 90 -5.78 13.65 -2.69
N PHE A 91 -5.93 14.96 -2.79
CA PHE A 91 -5.74 15.86 -1.66
C PHE A 91 -6.98 16.68 -1.41
N LYS A 92 -7.21 16.99 -0.14
CA LYS A 92 -8.24 17.89 0.33
C LYS A 92 -7.59 18.97 1.13
N ALA A 93 -8.10 20.19 1.05
CA ALA A 93 -7.62 21.25 1.94
C ALA A 93 -7.92 20.91 3.40
N ALA A 94 -6.98 21.24 4.25
CA ALA A 94 -7.12 20.95 5.67
C ALA A 94 -8.14 21.88 6.33
#